data_e15aad843ecc430071f5b068828a6b93
#
_entry.id   e15aad843ecc430071f5b068828a6b93
#
_cell.length_a   1.000
_cell.length_b   1.000
_cell.length_c   1.000
_cell.angle_alpha   90.00
_cell.angle_beta   90.00
_cell.angle_gamma   90.00
#
_symmetry.space_group_name_H-M   'P 1'
#
loop_
_entity.id
_entity.type
_entity.pdbx_description
1 polymer ?
#
loop_
_entity_poly.entity_id
_entity_poly.type
_entity_poly.pdbx_seq_one_letter_code
_entity_poly.pdbx_strand_id
1 'polypeptide(L)'
;EYMYGNTNERIFGKDQRKVVDNYLSSPYKQVVLLNMTFSDGNVYSGSGTMIGEDTVLTAAHNVYSSKLGWAAEVTVYAGKKGSKYTIGKAKSKKILTFKKWKDSSNQDYDLAIIKLDSKLGKKTGTLGLT
;
A
#
# COMPACT_ATOMS: atom_id res chain seq x y z
N GLU A 1 -11.62 6.27 -16.64
CA GLU A 1 -11.94 6.29 -15.23
C GLU A 1 -10.73 6.67 -14.40
N TYR A 2 -10.93 7.54 -13.44
CA TYR A 2 -9.86 7.96 -12.53
C TYR A 2 -10.10 7.43 -11.15
N MET A 3 -9.03 7.07 -10.49
CA MET A 3 -9.01 6.89 -9.04
C MET A 3 -8.61 8.22 -8.39
N TYR A 4 -7.42 8.71 -8.68
CA TYR A 4 -6.87 10.00 -8.22
C TYR A 4 -5.96 10.55 -9.28
N GLY A 5 -6.51 10.93 -10.40
CA GLY A 5 -5.70 11.26 -11.55
C GLY A 5 -5.05 10.00 -12.08
N ASN A 6 -4.06 10.16 -12.91
CA ASN A 6 -3.37 9.03 -13.52
C ASN A 6 -2.25 8.54 -12.65
N THR A 7 -2.25 7.26 -12.36
CA THR A 7 -1.17 6.60 -11.64
C THR A 7 -0.41 5.74 -12.64
N ASN A 8 0.90 5.83 -12.62
CA ASN A 8 1.73 5.03 -13.51
C ASN A 8 2.42 3.92 -12.70
N GLU A 9 1.86 2.72 -12.75
CA GLU A 9 2.37 1.60 -11.97
C GLU A 9 3.77 1.17 -12.37
N ARG A 10 4.25 1.54 -13.56
CA ARG A 10 5.61 1.22 -13.99
C ARG A 10 6.66 1.82 -13.07
N ILE A 11 6.34 2.92 -12.41
CA ILE A 11 7.25 3.57 -11.48
C ILE A 11 7.56 2.66 -10.31
N PHE A 12 6.63 1.79 -9.94
CA PHE A 12 6.73 0.96 -8.75
C PHE A 12 7.20 -0.46 -9.01
N GLY A 13 7.21 -0.89 -10.25
CA GLY A 13 7.29 -2.31 -10.58
C GLY A 13 8.61 -2.98 -10.29
N LYS A 14 9.73 -2.31 -10.50
CA LYS A 14 11.02 -2.98 -10.50
C LYS A 14 11.80 -2.82 -9.21
N ASP A 15 11.83 -1.60 -8.67
CA ASP A 15 12.69 -1.31 -7.53
C ASP A 15 12.26 -2.02 -6.26
N GLN A 16 10.99 -2.31 -6.15
CA GLN A 16 10.43 -2.96 -4.98
C GLN A 16 10.78 -4.45 -4.87
N ARG A 17 11.34 -5.01 -5.92
CA ARG A 17 11.68 -6.44 -5.95
C ARG A 17 13.10 -6.74 -5.53
N LYS A 18 13.90 -5.73 -5.34
CA LYS A 18 15.30 -5.92 -4.98
C LYS A 18 15.41 -6.32 -3.52
N VAL A 19 16.36 -7.21 -3.25
CA VAL A 19 16.76 -7.47 -1.87
C VAL A 19 17.45 -6.24 -1.34
N VAL A 20 17.02 -5.79 -0.17
CA VAL A 20 17.44 -4.51 0.36
C VAL A 20 18.26 -4.68 1.63
N ASP A 21 19.52 -4.31 1.58
CA ASP A 21 20.38 -4.26 2.75
C ASP A 21 20.16 -2.97 3.54
N ASN A 22 19.79 -1.89 2.85
CA ASN A 22 19.59 -0.57 3.45
C ASN A 22 18.11 -0.21 3.53
N TYR A 23 17.35 -0.99 4.28
CA TYR A 23 15.90 -0.83 4.36
C TYR A 23 15.46 0.55 4.91
N LEU A 24 16.35 1.28 5.58
CA LEU A 24 16.07 2.62 6.09
C LEU A 24 16.52 3.72 5.14
N SER A 25 17.12 3.39 3.98
CA SER A 25 17.52 4.37 2.98
C SER A 25 16.43 4.59 1.95
N SER A 26 16.39 5.79 1.38
CA SER A 26 15.55 6.07 0.23
C SER A 26 16.09 5.35 -1.00
N PRO A 27 15.24 4.70 -1.84
CA PRO A 27 13.77 4.69 -1.78
C PRO A 27 13.19 3.58 -0.88
N TYR A 28 14.01 2.79 -0.24
CA TYR A 28 13.56 1.55 0.42
C TYR A 28 12.76 1.80 1.69
N LYS A 29 13.07 2.85 2.42
CA LYS A 29 12.30 3.17 3.64
C LYS A 29 10.85 3.58 3.35
N GLN A 30 10.55 3.93 2.09
CA GLN A 30 9.18 4.25 1.68
C GLN A 30 8.34 3.01 1.38
N VAL A 31 8.97 1.85 1.26
CA VAL A 31 8.25 0.58 1.07
C VAL A 31 7.76 0.07 2.41
N VAL A 32 6.49 -0.25 2.48
CA VAL A 32 5.84 -0.65 3.74
C VAL A 32 5.19 -2.01 3.60
N LEU A 33 5.04 -2.70 4.73
CA LEU A 33 4.29 -3.95 4.81
C LEU A 33 2.84 -3.65 5.14
N LEU A 34 1.93 -4.33 4.47
CA LEU A 34 0.51 -4.23 4.75
C LEU A 34 -0.01 -5.53 5.34
N ASN A 35 -0.78 -5.43 6.41
CA ASN A 35 -1.59 -6.54 6.91
C ASN A 35 -3.05 -6.16 6.70
N MET A 36 -3.75 -6.95 5.89
CA MET A 36 -5.14 -6.70 5.53
C MET A 36 -6.05 -7.74 6.18
N THR A 37 -7.03 -7.29 6.95
CA THR A 37 -8.03 -8.15 7.55
C THR A 37 -9.32 -8.06 6.74
N PHE A 38 -9.81 -9.20 6.27
CA PHE A 38 -11.04 -9.27 5.49
C PHE A 38 -12.21 -9.83 6.32
N SER A 39 -13.39 -9.83 5.72
CA SER A 39 -14.62 -10.25 6.39
C SER A 39 -14.62 -11.72 6.82
N ASP A 40 -13.73 -12.53 6.24
CA ASP A 40 -13.58 -13.95 6.64
C ASP A 40 -12.76 -14.11 7.93
N GLY A 41 -12.30 -13.01 8.52
CA GLY A 41 -11.47 -13.03 9.72
C GLY A 41 -10.01 -13.33 9.48
N ASN A 42 -9.62 -13.63 8.26
CA ASN A 42 -8.23 -13.92 7.93
C ASN A 42 -7.45 -12.64 7.67
N VAL A 43 -6.15 -12.71 7.94
CA VAL A 43 -5.23 -11.61 7.70
C VAL A 43 -4.29 -12.01 6.56
N TYR A 44 -4.22 -11.15 5.57
CA TYR A 44 -3.35 -11.33 4.41
C TYR A 44 -2.26 -10.28 4.44
N SER A 45 -1.12 -10.56 3.81
CA SER A 45 0.02 -9.65 3.77
C SER A 45 0.29 -9.19 2.35
N GLY A 46 0.76 -7.96 2.22
CA GLY A 46 1.17 -7.40 0.96
C GLY A 46 2.12 -6.24 1.21
N SER A 47 2.50 -5.55 0.16
CA SER A 47 3.38 -4.39 0.26
C SER A 47 2.76 -3.16 -0.38
N GLY A 48 3.24 -2.00 0.03
CA GLY A 48 2.83 -0.72 -0.53
C GLY A 48 3.96 0.27 -0.46
N THR A 49 3.71 1.46 -0.96
CA THR A 49 4.71 2.53 -1.01
C THR A 49 4.09 3.82 -0.49
N MET A 50 4.81 4.50 0.39
CA MET A 50 4.40 5.81 0.87
C MET A 50 4.58 6.85 -0.23
N ILE A 51 3.49 7.46 -0.67
CA ILE A 51 3.50 8.50 -1.71
C ILE A 51 3.05 9.86 -1.17
N GLY A 52 2.61 9.91 0.07
CA GLY A 52 2.22 11.13 0.77
C GLY A 52 2.39 10.92 2.26
N GLU A 53 2.23 11.97 3.06
CA GLU A 53 2.43 11.88 4.50
C GLU A 53 1.54 10.82 5.14
N ASP A 54 0.32 10.67 4.63
CA ASP A 54 -0.67 9.72 5.14
C ASP A 54 -1.21 8.82 4.03
N THR A 55 -0.49 8.68 2.92
CA THR A 55 -1.00 8.03 1.72
C THR A 55 -0.08 6.91 1.26
N VAL A 56 -0.66 5.74 1.07
CA VAL A 56 0.04 4.55 0.56
C VAL A 56 -0.54 4.17 -0.79
N LEU A 57 0.34 3.86 -1.74
CA LEU A 57 -0.05 3.25 -3.01
C LEU A 57 0.20 1.75 -2.93
N THR A 58 -0.77 0.96 -3.33
CA THR A 58 -0.65 -0.49 -3.34
C THR A 58 -1.46 -1.08 -4.48
N ALA A 59 -1.43 -2.40 -4.63
CA ALA A 59 -2.27 -3.09 -5.60
C ALA A 59 -3.70 -3.22 -5.07
N ALA A 60 -4.68 -3.08 -5.95
CA ALA A 60 -6.08 -3.15 -5.56
C ALA A 60 -6.47 -4.53 -5.02
N HIS A 61 -5.83 -5.60 -5.54
CA HIS A 61 -6.13 -6.94 -5.05
C HIS A 61 -5.78 -7.13 -3.56
N ASN A 62 -4.97 -6.24 -3.00
CA ASN A 62 -4.67 -6.26 -1.56
C ASN A 62 -5.81 -5.71 -0.72
N VAL A 63 -6.66 -4.87 -1.27
CA VAL A 63 -7.67 -4.15 -0.48
C VAL A 63 -9.11 -4.48 -0.87
N TYR A 64 -9.31 -5.08 -2.02
CA TYR A 64 -10.64 -5.46 -2.49
C TYR A 64 -10.60 -6.81 -3.20
N SER A 65 -11.45 -7.71 -2.75
CA SER A 65 -11.63 -9.03 -3.34
C SER A 65 -13.04 -9.14 -3.90
N SER A 66 -13.19 -9.71 -5.09
CA SER A 66 -14.53 -9.95 -5.66
C SER A 66 -15.35 -10.89 -4.80
N LYS A 67 -14.69 -11.73 -4.01
CA LYS A 67 -15.33 -12.70 -3.14
C LYS A 67 -15.64 -12.15 -1.75
N LEU A 68 -14.71 -11.38 -1.18
CA LEU A 68 -14.79 -10.94 0.22
C LEU A 68 -15.13 -9.45 0.38
N GLY A 69 -15.11 -8.69 -0.71
CA GLY A 69 -15.34 -7.26 -0.67
C GLY A 69 -14.11 -6.49 -0.22
N TRP A 70 -14.34 -5.36 0.42
CA TRP A 70 -13.27 -4.50 0.92
C TRP A 70 -12.57 -5.12 2.13
N ALA A 71 -11.28 -4.87 2.25
CA ALA A 71 -10.59 -5.12 3.51
C ALA A 71 -11.26 -4.32 4.62
N ALA A 72 -11.54 -4.96 5.74
CA ALA A 72 -12.15 -4.30 6.88
C ALA A 72 -11.17 -3.34 7.54
N GLU A 73 -9.89 -3.72 7.57
CA GLU A 73 -8.84 -2.92 8.16
C GLU A 73 -7.50 -3.25 7.48
N VAL A 74 -6.69 -2.22 7.29
CA VAL A 74 -5.31 -2.40 6.84
C VAL A 74 -4.39 -1.76 7.87
N THR A 75 -3.41 -2.51 8.36
CA THR A 75 -2.36 -1.97 9.20
C THR A 75 -1.08 -1.90 8.38
N VAL A 76 -0.42 -0.76 8.42
CA VAL A 76 0.77 -0.46 7.64
C VAL A 76 1.96 -0.39 8.59
N TYR A 77 3.00 -1.15 8.28
CA TYR A 77 4.22 -1.22 9.07
C TYR A 77 5.40 -0.73 8.25
N ALA A 78 6.20 0.14 8.84
CA ALA A 78 7.36 0.73 8.18
C ALA A 78 8.66 0.39 8.90
N GLY A 79 9.72 0.21 8.11
CA GLY A 79 11.05 -0.05 8.63
C GLY A 79 11.23 -1.46 9.16
N LYS A 80 10.69 -2.45 8.47
CA LYS A 80 10.80 -3.85 8.91
C LYS A 80 12.25 -4.33 8.86
N LYS A 81 12.70 -4.86 9.99
CA LYS A 81 13.98 -5.57 10.11
C LYS A 81 13.74 -6.82 10.94
N GLY A 82 13.75 -7.99 10.28
CA GLY A 82 13.37 -9.22 10.94
C GLY A 82 11.92 -9.14 11.39
N SER A 83 11.67 -9.30 12.68
CA SER A 83 10.33 -9.20 13.28
C SER A 83 10.01 -7.81 13.84
N LYS A 84 10.91 -6.85 13.66
CA LYS A 84 10.73 -5.49 14.19
C LYS A 84 10.38 -4.49 13.14
N TYR A 85 9.66 -3.46 13.54
CA TYR A 85 9.27 -2.34 12.68
C TYR A 85 9.82 -1.06 13.31
N THR A 86 10.98 -0.64 12.82
CA THR A 86 11.79 0.38 13.47
C THR A 86 11.33 1.81 13.23
N ILE A 87 10.51 2.03 12.18
CA ILE A 87 9.99 3.37 11.87
C ILE A 87 8.62 3.58 12.51
N GLY A 88 7.72 2.63 12.37
CA GLY A 88 6.41 2.76 13.00
C GLY A 88 5.31 2.03 12.26
N LYS A 89 4.07 2.32 12.68
CA LYS A 89 2.88 1.72 12.09
C LYS A 89 1.72 2.72 12.06
N ALA A 90 0.76 2.46 11.20
CA ALA A 90 -0.47 3.24 11.10
C ALA A 90 -1.58 2.35 10.58
N LYS A 91 -2.84 2.76 10.80
CA LYS A 91 -4.00 2.03 10.32
C LYS A 91 -4.72 2.79 9.21
N SER A 92 -5.42 2.06 8.36
CA SER A 92 -6.21 2.66 7.30
C SER A 92 -7.37 3.47 7.89
N LYS A 93 -7.56 4.65 7.32
CA LYS A 93 -8.70 5.51 7.57
C LYS A 93 -9.69 5.43 6.41
N LYS A 94 -9.16 5.31 5.19
CA LYS A 94 -9.95 5.25 3.97
C LYS A 94 -9.19 4.45 2.93
N ILE A 95 -9.92 3.65 2.15
CA ILE A 95 -9.35 2.82 1.09
C ILE A 95 -10.09 3.12 -0.20
N LEU A 96 -9.34 3.31 -1.29
CA LEU A 96 -9.89 3.73 -2.57
C LEU A 96 -9.28 2.90 -3.70
N THR A 97 -10.08 2.57 -4.69
CA THR A 97 -9.59 1.89 -5.89
C THR A 97 -10.46 2.27 -7.09
N PHE A 98 -10.08 1.78 -8.26
CA PHE A 98 -10.85 2.00 -9.47
C PHE A 98 -12.11 1.15 -9.48
N LYS A 99 -13.17 1.71 -10.02
CA LYS A 99 -14.42 0.97 -10.21
C LYS A 99 -14.23 -0.26 -11.11
N LYS A 100 -13.41 -0.15 -12.13
CA LYS A 100 -13.14 -1.27 -13.05
C LYS A 100 -12.47 -2.45 -12.36
N TRP A 101 -11.67 -2.20 -11.35
CA TRP A 101 -11.16 -3.29 -10.53
C TRP A 101 -12.28 -3.97 -9.75
N LYS A 102 -13.12 -3.17 -9.08
CA LYS A 102 -14.23 -3.69 -8.28
C LYS A 102 -15.22 -4.50 -9.12
N ASP A 103 -15.59 -3.99 -10.28
CA ASP A 103 -16.67 -4.55 -11.09
C ASP A 103 -16.23 -5.75 -11.92
N SER A 104 -14.98 -5.77 -12.37
CA SER A 104 -14.53 -6.79 -13.35
C SER A 104 -13.16 -7.36 -13.07
N SER A 105 -12.49 -6.95 -12.01
CA SER A 105 -11.12 -7.37 -11.69
C SER A 105 -10.15 -7.14 -12.86
N ASN A 106 -10.33 -6.03 -13.55
CA ASN A 106 -9.49 -5.67 -14.68
C ASN A 106 -8.08 -5.32 -14.20
N GLN A 107 -7.10 -6.15 -14.56
CA GLN A 107 -5.73 -6.01 -14.07
C GLN A 107 -5.04 -4.72 -14.47
N ASP A 108 -5.52 -4.05 -15.52
CA ASP A 108 -5.01 -2.74 -15.89
C ASP A 108 -5.33 -1.68 -14.83
N TYR A 109 -6.25 -1.98 -13.93
CA TYR A 109 -6.73 -1.09 -12.87
C TYR A 109 -6.44 -1.65 -11.47
N ASP A 110 -5.44 -2.51 -11.35
CA ASP A 110 -5.08 -3.12 -10.07
C ASP A 110 -4.19 -2.18 -9.23
N LEU A 111 -4.75 -1.02 -8.91
CA LEU A 111 -4.10 -0.01 -8.06
C LEU A 111 -5.09 0.50 -7.04
N ALA A 112 -4.57 0.78 -5.85
CA ALA A 112 -5.37 1.32 -4.76
C ALA A 112 -4.59 2.33 -3.95
N ILE A 113 -5.33 3.23 -3.31
CA ILE A 113 -4.80 4.23 -2.39
C ILE A 113 -5.36 3.94 -1.00
N ILE A 114 -4.49 3.96 -0.01
CA ILE A 114 -4.88 3.83 1.39
C ILE A 114 -4.53 5.14 2.09
N LYS A 115 -5.52 5.77 2.69
CA LYS A 115 -5.32 6.92 3.57
C LYS A 115 -5.17 6.41 4.99
N LEU A 116 -4.17 6.91 5.70
CA LEU A 116 -3.83 6.45 7.04
C LEU A 116 -4.36 7.40 8.10
N ASP A 117 -4.50 6.88 9.32
CA ASP A 117 -4.94 7.65 10.48
C ASP A 117 -3.82 8.50 11.08
N SER A 118 -2.61 8.37 10.60
CA SER A 118 -1.47 9.16 11.05
C SER A 118 -0.51 9.43 9.90
N LYS A 119 0.43 10.35 10.14
CA LYS A 119 1.35 10.80 9.09
C LYS A 119 2.65 10.00 9.11
N LEU A 120 2.53 8.70 8.90
CA LEU A 120 3.67 7.79 8.85
C LEU A 120 4.70 8.20 7.80
N GLY A 121 4.24 8.78 6.69
CA GLY A 121 5.11 9.25 5.61
C GLY A 121 6.07 10.35 6.02
N LYS A 122 5.82 11.06 7.11
CA LYS A 122 6.79 12.02 7.64
C LYS A 122 8.04 11.33 8.17
N LYS A 123 7.88 10.09 8.63
CA LYS A 123 9.00 9.30 9.15
C LYS A 123 9.71 8.51 8.06
N THR A 124 8.95 8.01 7.09
CA THR A 124 9.50 7.20 6.01
C THR A 124 10.05 8.04 4.86
N GLY A 125 9.56 9.27 4.71
CA GLY A 125 9.67 9.99 3.46
C GLY A 125 8.67 9.43 2.46
N THR A 126 8.61 10.02 1.27
CA THR A 126 7.65 9.63 0.25
C THR A 126 8.32 9.53 -1.11
N LEU A 127 7.78 8.66 -1.98
CA LEU A 127 8.17 8.59 -3.37
C LEU A 127 7.18 9.39 -4.20
N GLY A 128 7.70 10.25 -5.06
CA GLY A 128 6.86 11.04 -5.95
C GLY A 128 6.35 10.21 -7.12
N LEU A 129 5.20 10.61 -7.63
CA LEU A 129 4.63 10.07 -8.85
C LEU A 129 4.93 11.05 -9.99
N THR A 130 5.78 10.64 -10.91
CA THR A 130 6.12 11.50 -12.04
C THR A 130 5.82 10.83 -13.36
#